data_10672898d30daf0d2db57707f983e915
#
_entry.id   10672898d30daf0d2db57707f983e915
#
_cell.length_a   1.000
_cell.length_b   1.000
_cell.length_c   1.000
_cell.angle_alpha   90.00
_cell.angle_beta   90.00
_cell.angle_gamma   90.00
#
_symmetry.space_group_name_H-M   'P 1'
#
loop_
_entity.id
_entity.type
_entity.pdbx_description
1 polymer ?
#
loop_
_entity_poly.entity_id
_entity_poly.type
_entity_poly.pdbx_seq_one_letter_code
_entity_poly.pdbx_strand_id
1 'polypeptide(L)' 'MKHTADHEKQFATLRAQFAMRGHCLQRTSPAEGPVTFYAERWGLVRHLPTLDDARRFLAQIGGAHG' A
#
# COMPACT_ATOMS: atom_id res chain seq x y z
N MET A 1 0.09 21.00 -3.11
CA MET A 1 -0.98 21.02 -2.20
C MET A 1 -1.98 19.96 -2.42
N LYS A 2 -2.75 20.07 -3.47
CA LYS A 2 -3.74 19.04 -3.73
C LYS A 2 -3.11 17.70 -3.98
N HIS A 3 -1.97 17.68 -4.64
CA HIS A 3 -1.31 16.41 -4.94
C HIS A 3 -0.95 15.66 -3.67
N THR A 4 -0.42 16.39 -2.70
CA THR A 4 -0.05 15.75 -1.44
C THR A 4 -1.28 15.18 -0.74
N ALA A 5 -2.36 15.96 -0.71
CA ALA A 5 -3.58 15.51 -0.07
C ALA A 5 -4.15 14.29 -0.79
N ASP A 6 -4.08 14.28 -2.12
CA ASP A 6 -4.58 13.16 -2.89
C ASP A 6 -3.78 11.89 -2.61
N HIS A 7 -2.45 12.02 -2.53
CA HIS A 7 -1.60 10.87 -2.23
C HIS A 7 -1.90 10.33 -0.85
N GLU A 8 -2.05 11.21 0.12
CA GLU A 8 -2.38 10.77 1.47
C GLU A 8 -3.71 10.03 1.50
N LYS A 9 -4.68 10.57 0.80
CA LYS A 9 -6.00 9.96 0.76
C LYS A 9 -5.95 8.60 0.07
N GLN A 10 -5.23 8.50 -1.04
CA GLN A 10 -5.09 7.24 -1.75
C GLN A 10 -4.40 6.20 -0.90
N PHE A 11 -3.35 6.61 -0.19
CA PHE A 11 -2.65 5.69 0.69
C PHE A 11 -3.56 5.21 1.81
N ALA A 12 -4.30 6.13 2.43
CA ALA A 12 -5.20 5.77 3.52
C ALA A 12 -6.27 4.79 3.05
N THR A 13 -6.80 5.02 1.85
CA THR A 13 -7.81 4.13 1.30
C THR A 13 -7.24 2.73 1.05
N LEU A 14 -6.06 2.67 0.43
CA LEU A 14 -5.41 1.39 0.17
C LEU A 14 -5.06 0.68 1.46
N ARG A 15 -4.59 1.44 2.44
CA ARG A 15 -4.23 0.85 3.73
C ARG A 15 -5.43 0.17 4.37
N ALA A 16 -6.58 0.81 4.31
CA ALA A 16 -7.79 0.24 4.86
C ALA A 16 -8.20 -1.03 4.11
N GLN A 17 -8.08 -0.99 2.78
CA GLN A 17 -8.44 -2.15 1.97
C GLN A 17 -7.49 -3.32 2.21
N PHE A 18 -6.20 -3.03 2.37
CA PHE A 18 -5.24 -4.08 2.72
C PHE A 18 -5.58 -4.70 4.06
N ALA A 19 -5.94 -3.86 5.04
CA ALA A 19 -6.28 -4.36 6.36
C ALA A 19 -7.48 -5.30 6.32
N MET A 20 -8.43 -5.00 5.45
CA MET A 20 -9.60 -5.86 5.31
C MET A 20 -9.25 -7.23 4.76
N ARG A 21 -8.09 -7.35 4.15
CA ARG A 21 -7.64 -8.62 3.61
C ARG A 21 -6.52 -9.24 4.43
N GLY A 22 -6.33 -8.73 5.64
CA GLY A 22 -5.36 -9.29 6.56
C GLY A 22 -3.94 -8.89 6.30
N HIS A 23 -3.73 -7.81 5.54
CA HIS A 23 -2.41 -7.28 5.26
C HIS A 23 -2.24 -5.93 5.92
N CYS A 24 -0.98 -5.55 6.16
CA CYS A 24 -0.66 -4.25 6.72
C CYS A 24 0.14 -3.48 5.68
N LEU A 25 -0.43 -2.43 5.13
CA LEU A 25 0.27 -1.61 4.15
C LEU A 25 1.00 -0.49 4.87
N GLN A 26 2.29 -0.36 4.61
CA GLN A 26 3.13 0.66 5.22
C GLN A 26 3.86 1.42 4.13
N ARG A 27 4.45 2.53 4.51
CA ARG A 27 5.28 3.30 3.61
C ARG A 27 6.54 3.75 4.35
N THR A 28 7.61 3.94 3.58
CA THR A 28 8.87 4.38 4.17
C THR A 28 8.81 5.86 4.49
N SER A 29 9.73 6.31 5.34
CA SER A 29 9.80 7.71 5.71
C SER A 29 10.48 8.52 4.60
N PRO A 30 9.97 9.71 4.28
CA PRO A 30 10.65 10.57 3.31
C PRO A 30 12.07 10.92 3.73
N ALA A 31 12.35 10.86 5.01
CA ALA A 31 13.69 11.17 5.51
C ALA A 31 14.71 10.13 5.08
N GLU A 32 14.26 8.95 4.70
CA GLU A 32 15.15 7.87 4.30
C GLU A 32 15.36 7.77 2.79
N GLY A 33 14.81 8.72 2.05
CA GLY A 33 14.91 8.72 0.61
C GLY A 33 13.53 8.69 -0.03
N PRO A 34 13.46 8.29 -1.30
CA PRO A 34 12.16 8.23 -1.99
C PRO A 34 11.20 7.33 -1.24
N VAL A 35 9.97 7.78 -1.14
CA VAL A 35 8.94 7.01 -0.44
C VAL A 35 8.57 5.79 -1.28
N THR A 36 8.63 4.63 -0.65
CA THR A 36 8.13 3.40 -1.25
C THR A 36 7.18 2.74 -0.26
N PHE A 37 6.55 1.66 -0.70
CA PHE A 37 5.51 1.02 0.10
C PHE A 37 5.85 -0.45 0.28
N TYR A 38 5.25 -1.06 1.29
CA TYR A 38 5.41 -2.49 1.49
C TYR A 38 4.19 -3.03 2.22
N ALA A 39 3.85 -4.27 1.92
CA ALA A 39 2.75 -4.95 2.58
C ALA A 39 3.34 -6.08 3.43
N GLU A 40 2.77 -6.24 4.61
CA GLU A 40 3.26 -7.24 5.56
C GLU A 40 2.11 -8.13 6.00
N ARG A 41 2.38 -9.43 6.06
CA ARG A 41 1.42 -10.39 6.59
C ARG A 41 2.20 -11.57 7.17
N TRP A 42 1.95 -11.86 8.45
CA TRP A 42 2.58 -12.99 9.12
C TRP A 42 4.11 -12.92 9.07
N GLY A 43 4.65 -11.72 9.16
CA GLY A 43 6.10 -11.55 9.10
C GLY A 43 6.68 -11.56 7.70
N LEU A 44 5.86 -11.79 6.67
CA LEU A 44 6.33 -11.75 5.28
C LEU A 44 6.12 -10.34 4.75
N VAL A 45 7.14 -9.82 4.08
CA VAL A 45 7.10 -8.45 3.56
C VAL A 45 7.18 -8.48 2.04
N ARG A 46 6.23 -7.77 1.40
CA ARG A 46 6.23 -7.60 -0.04
C ARG A 46 6.52 -6.15 -0.36
N HIS A 47 7.61 -5.89 -1.07
CA HIS A 47 7.99 -4.54 -1.44
C HIS A 47 7.16 -4.06 -2.63
N LEU A 48 6.61 -2.87 -2.52
CA LEU A 48 5.73 -2.29 -3.53
C LEU A 48 6.23 -0.88 -3.82
N PRO A 49 7.06 -0.70 -4.85
CA PRO A 49 7.73 0.59 -5.06
C PRO A 49 6.79 1.77 -5.24
N THR A 50 5.61 1.57 -5.81
CA THR A 50 4.69 2.66 -6.08
C THR A 50 3.29 2.31 -5.62
N LEU A 51 2.43 3.34 -5.58
CA LEU A 51 1.02 3.10 -5.26
C LEU A 51 0.34 2.23 -6.31
N ASP A 52 0.76 2.34 -7.56
CA ASP A 52 0.22 1.46 -8.59
C ASP A 52 0.55 0.01 -8.30
N ASP A 53 1.78 -0.25 -7.86
CA ASP A 53 2.15 -1.59 -7.47
C ASP A 53 1.31 -2.08 -6.30
N ALA A 54 1.02 -1.19 -5.36
CA ALA A 54 0.16 -1.53 -4.23
C ALA A 54 -1.24 -1.89 -4.71
N ARG A 55 -1.77 -1.13 -5.66
CA ARG A 55 -3.09 -1.43 -6.20
C ARG A 55 -3.13 -2.78 -6.91
N ARG A 56 -2.09 -3.08 -7.68
CA ARG A 56 -2.01 -4.36 -8.37
C ARG A 56 -1.93 -5.51 -7.38
N PHE A 57 -1.13 -5.35 -6.35
CA PHE A 57 -1.02 -6.38 -5.35
C PHE A 57 -2.34 -6.57 -4.61
N LEU A 58 -3.01 -5.46 -4.31
CA LEU A 58 -4.32 -5.54 -3.66
C LEU A 58 -5.30 -6.35 -4.52
N ALA A 59 -5.26 -6.13 -5.83
CA ALA A 59 -6.13 -6.87 -6.73
C ALA A 59 -5.80 -8.37 -6.69
N GLN A 60 -4.53 -8.70 -6.58
CA GLN A 60 -4.13 -10.10 -6.51
C GLN A 60 -4.61 -10.77 -5.24
N ILE A 61 -4.47 -10.11 -4.10
CA ILE A 61 -4.81 -10.75 -2.84
C ILE A 61 -6.30 -10.70 -2.56
N GLY A 62 -7.02 -9.76 -3.16
CA GLY A 62 -8.44 -9.63 -2.90
C GLY A 62 -9.29 -10.01 -4.07
N GLY A 63 -8.70 -10.06 -5.25
CA GLY A 63 -9.45 -10.21 -6.45
C GLY A 63 -9.83 -11.60 -6.78
N ALA A 64 -9.57 -12.39 -5.92
CA ALA A 64 -9.95 -13.67 -6.23
C ALA A 64 -11.37 -13.73 -6.54
N HIS A 65 -11.76 -13.48 -6.59
CA HIS A 65 -12.87 -13.61 -6.88
C HIS A 65 -13.30 -12.92 -7.53
N GLY A 66 -12.72 -12.67 -7.30
CA GLY A 66 -13.15 -12.22 -8.18
C GLY A 66 -13.32 -12.23 -8.59
#